data_bf65bbe70cb15037cca2bb477bd583f8
#
_entry.id   bf65bbe70cb15037cca2bb477bd583f8
#
_cell.length_a   1.000
_cell.length_b   1.000
_cell.length_c   1.000
_cell.angle_alpha   90.00
_cell.angle_beta   90.00
_cell.angle_gamma   90.00
#
_symmetry.space_group_name_H-M   'P 1'
#
loop_
_entity.id
_entity.type
_entity.pdbx_description
1 polymer ?
#
loop_
_entity_poly.entity_id
_entity_poly.type
_entity_poly.pdbx_seq_one_letter_code
_entity_poly.pdbx_strand_id
1 'polypeptide(L)'
;MDFSGKTINETCPCCQKKDWKFLYNSTFKNYNIPIYLCLSCGLQTQYPRPEPSQLYTEEYYSGNANFSYRDERQTEKFDRYVWKARIKNIQKFKSNGEFLDVGCSFGGFLNCAQEAGFQVTGVEISSYSAEVAKSRGLKVYTGEFLDVDLPENFFDVITLVEVIEHLSSPEQIFEKLNRILKPGGLLLIQTANFEGWQAIDAGADYHYYLPGHFYYYSQSNLKKILDRFGFKDPITYLGVDFSLFAKLLKSRGSFKSWNEYWKWIRISVYHWKSKLKKQNRPLTSSMVLYSFKAD
;
A
#
# COMPACT_ATOMS: atom_id res chain seq x y z
N MET A 1 9.16 -11.65 -25.06
CA MET A 1 9.61 -12.97 -24.54
C MET A 1 8.37 -13.74 -24.12
N ASP A 2 8.27 -15.01 -24.47
CA ASP A 2 7.19 -15.88 -24.00
C ASP A 2 7.57 -16.47 -22.63
N PHE A 3 6.71 -16.23 -21.63
CA PHE A 3 6.92 -16.69 -20.25
C PHE A 3 6.02 -17.89 -19.90
N SER A 4 5.21 -18.38 -20.85
CA SER A 4 4.21 -19.44 -20.61
C SER A 4 4.80 -20.78 -20.12
N GLY A 5 6.09 -21.01 -20.36
CA GLY A 5 6.81 -22.23 -19.94
C GLY A 5 7.73 -22.07 -18.70
N LYS A 6 7.82 -20.85 -18.12
CA LYS A 6 8.67 -20.66 -16.94
C LYS A 6 7.94 -21.07 -15.67
N THR A 7 8.58 -21.85 -14.85
CA THR A 7 8.10 -22.25 -13.51
C THR A 7 8.75 -21.40 -12.44
N ILE A 8 7.97 -20.94 -11.47
CA ILE A 8 8.48 -20.31 -10.25
C ILE A 8 8.76 -21.40 -9.23
N ASN A 9 10.00 -21.50 -8.78
CA ASN A 9 10.40 -22.46 -7.73
C ASN A 9 10.40 -21.83 -6.32
N GLU A 10 9.81 -20.66 -6.17
CA GLU A 10 9.71 -19.98 -4.88
C GLU A 10 8.49 -20.47 -4.09
N THR A 11 8.62 -20.48 -2.77
CA THR A 11 7.52 -20.76 -1.87
C THR A 11 6.56 -19.56 -1.84
N CYS A 12 5.25 -19.80 -1.95
CA CYS A 12 4.24 -18.76 -1.84
C CYS A 12 4.22 -18.19 -0.42
N PRO A 13 4.43 -16.87 -0.23
CA PRO A 13 4.48 -16.27 1.10
C PRO A 13 3.14 -16.31 1.84
N CYS A 14 2.04 -16.58 1.16
CA CYS A 14 0.72 -16.68 1.78
C CYS A 14 0.42 -18.10 2.31
N CYS A 15 0.65 -19.14 1.51
CA CYS A 15 0.21 -20.49 1.84
C CYS A 15 1.34 -21.52 1.96
N GLN A 16 2.59 -21.11 1.80
CA GLN A 16 3.80 -21.95 1.93
C GLN A 16 3.92 -23.06 0.87
N LYS A 17 3.10 -23.05 -0.19
CA LYS A 17 3.18 -24.04 -1.27
C LYS A 17 3.93 -23.47 -2.48
N LYS A 18 4.48 -24.34 -3.31
CA LYS A 18 5.12 -24.02 -4.59
C LYS A 18 4.21 -24.36 -5.76
N ASP A 19 3.02 -23.78 -5.77
CA ASP A 19 1.92 -24.13 -6.68
C ASP A 19 1.59 -22.93 -7.60
N TRP A 20 2.64 -22.44 -8.28
CA TRP A 20 2.54 -21.30 -9.17
C TRP A 20 2.22 -21.71 -10.60
N LYS A 21 1.26 -21.02 -11.21
CA LYS A 21 0.90 -21.16 -12.61
C LYS A 21 0.97 -19.80 -13.30
N PHE A 22 1.55 -19.74 -14.49
CA PHE A 22 1.45 -18.58 -15.36
C PHE A 22 -0.01 -18.26 -15.64
N LEU A 23 -0.41 -17.01 -15.42
CA LEU A 23 -1.78 -16.55 -15.61
C LEU A 23 -1.92 -15.83 -16.94
N TYR A 24 -1.19 -14.75 -17.13
CA TYR A 24 -1.12 -13.95 -18.36
C TYR A 24 0.03 -12.94 -18.29
N ASN A 25 0.29 -12.30 -19.44
CA ASN A 25 1.08 -11.08 -19.47
C ASN A 25 0.16 -9.87 -19.33
N SER A 26 0.45 -8.98 -18.39
CA SER A 26 -0.07 -7.63 -18.38
C SER A 26 0.94 -6.70 -19.04
N THR A 27 0.48 -5.55 -19.51
CA THR A 27 1.35 -4.55 -20.14
C THR A 27 1.11 -3.19 -19.52
N PHE A 28 2.21 -2.52 -19.18
CA PHE A 28 2.16 -1.12 -18.76
C PHE A 28 3.12 -0.31 -19.64
N LYS A 29 2.55 0.51 -20.53
CA LYS A 29 3.31 1.20 -21.58
C LYS A 29 4.15 0.17 -22.39
N ASN A 30 5.48 0.25 -22.32
CA ASN A 30 6.40 -0.66 -23.01
C ASN A 30 6.89 -1.82 -22.12
N TYR A 31 6.39 -1.93 -20.88
CA TYR A 31 6.77 -3.00 -19.95
C TYR A 31 5.82 -4.18 -20.08
N ASN A 32 6.39 -5.36 -20.27
CA ASN A 32 5.67 -6.62 -20.19
C ASN A 32 5.81 -7.18 -18.77
N ILE A 33 4.70 -7.44 -18.12
CA ILE A 33 4.62 -7.85 -16.70
C ILE A 33 3.99 -9.24 -16.65
N PRO A 34 4.81 -10.31 -16.60
CA PRO A 34 4.29 -11.67 -16.49
C PRO A 34 3.70 -11.90 -15.11
N ILE A 35 2.44 -12.32 -15.06
CA ILE A 35 1.68 -12.56 -13.84
C ILE A 35 1.51 -14.06 -13.62
N TYR A 36 1.81 -14.49 -12.42
CA TYR A 36 1.62 -15.85 -11.95
C TYR A 36 0.62 -15.90 -10.81
N LEU A 37 -0.14 -16.97 -10.75
CA LEU A 37 -1.17 -17.24 -9.75
C LEU A 37 -0.76 -18.45 -8.91
N CYS A 38 -0.77 -18.32 -7.60
CA CYS A 38 -0.72 -19.48 -6.71
C CYS A 38 -2.07 -20.18 -6.71
N LEU A 39 -2.14 -21.39 -7.27
CA LEU A 39 -3.40 -22.16 -7.37
C LEU A 39 -3.98 -22.55 -5.99
N SER A 40 -3.12 -22.64 -4.97
CA SER A 40 -3.52 -23.02 -3.62
C SER A 40 -4.17 -21.90 -2.82
N CYS A 41 -3.86 -20.62 -3.08
CA CYS A 41 -4.40 -19.52 -2.27
C CYS A 41 -4.84 -18.28 -3.06
N GLY A 42 -4.64 -18.26 -4.37
CA GLY A 42 -5.04 -17.15 -5.22
C GLY A 42 -4.13 -15.91 -5.14
N LEU A 43 -3.02 -15.95 -4.41
CA LEU A 43 -2.04 -14.86 -4.45
C LEU A 43 -1.44 -14.76 -5.85
N GLN A 44 -1.35 -13.52 -6.37
CA GLN A 44 -0.69 -13.28 -7.64
C GLN A 44 0.69 -12.62 -7.40
N THR A 45 1.63 -12.86 -8.32
CA THR A 45 2.97 -12.27 -8.27
C THR A 45 3.47 -11.93 -9.66
N GLN A 46 4.24 -10.85 -9.77
CA GLN A 46 5.09 -10.59 -10.94
C GLN A 46 6.32 -11.47 -10.87
N TYR A 47 6.69 -12.12 -11.96
CA TYR A 47 7.94 -12.89 -12.05
C TYR A 47 8.46 -12.95 -13.49
N PRO A 48 9.76 -12.65 -13.76
CA PRO A 48 10.76 -12.19 -12.79
C PRO A 48 10.43 -10.79 -12.23
N ARG A 49 10.96 -10.50 -11.04
CA ARG A 49 10.83 -9.18 -10.41
C ARG A 49 11.99 -8.30 -10.83
N PRO A 50 11.76 -7.02 -11.18
CA PRO A 50 12.85 -6.08 -11.40
C PRO A 50 13.55 -5.74 -10.08
N GLU A 51 14.82 -5.37 -10.17
CA GLU A 51 15.58 -4.91 -9.01
C GLU A 51 15.04 -3.56 -8.50
N PRO A 52 14.80 -3.38 -7.19
CA PRO A 52 14.25 -2.14 -6.64
C PRO A 52 15.09 -0.90 -6.99
N SER A 53 16.42 -1.01 -7.00
CA SER A 53 17.34 0.08 -7.35
C SER A 53 17.17 0.62 -8.76
N GLN A 54 16.62 -0.18 -9.68
CA GLN A 54 16.32 0.23 -11.06
C GLN A 54 14.98 0.96 -11.18
N LEU A 55 14.13 0.87 -10.16
CA LEU A 55 12.76 1.40 -10.18
C LEU A 55 12.66 2.72 -9.43
N TYR A 56 13.27 2.84 -8.25
CA TYR A 56 13.07 3.98 -7.33
C TYR A 56 14.18 5.02 -7.46
N THR A 57 14.35 5.53 -8.69
CA THR A 57 15.30 6.58 -9.01
C THR A 57 14.75 7.97 -8.68
N GLU A 58 15.60 9.02 -8.72
CA GLU A 58 15.15 10.40 -8.57
C GLU A 58 14.10 10.80 -9.62
N GLU A 59 14.24 10.32 -10.86
CA GLU A 59 13.29 10.55 -11.95
C GLU A 59 11.91 9.96 -11.65
N TYR A 60 11.84 8.84 -10.93
CA TYR A 60 10.58 8.24 -10.48
C TYR A 60 9.82 9.20 -9.56
N TYR A 61 10.49 9.82 -8.60
CA TYR A 61 9.88 10.72 -7.61
C TYR A 61 9.68 12.15 -8.12
N SER A 62 10.47 12.61 -9.10
CA SER A 62 10.32 13.93 -9.71
C SER A 62 9.24 14.00 -10.80
N GLY A 63 8.66 12.88 -11.18
CA GLY A 63 7.64 12.81 -12.23
C GLY A 63 8.19 12.69 -13.66
N ASN A 64 9.50 12.51 -13.82
CA ASN A 64 10.20 12.49 -15.11
C ASN A 64 10.42 11.08 -15.68
N ALA A 65 10.21 10.02 -14.89
CA ALA A 65 10.34 8.65 -15.36
C ALA A 65 9.15 8.20 -16.24
N ASN A 66 9.35 7.14 -17.02
CA ASN A 66 8.31 6.54 -17.84
C ASN A 66 7.09 6.06 -17.03
N PHE A 67 7.30 5.65 -15.78
CA PHE A 67 6.26 5.48 -14.77
C PHE A 67 6.76 6.25 -13.54
N SER A 68 6.09 7.33 -13.23
CA SER A 68 6.52 8.25 -12.19
C SER A 68 5.55 8.23 -11.04
N TYR A 69 6.09 8.27 -9.84
CA TYR A 69 5.31 8.64 -8.68
C TYR A 69 4.88 10.10 -8.82
N ARG A 70 3.69 10.41 -8.37
CA ARG A 70 3.23 11.80 -8.36
C ARG A 70 3.96 12.57 -7.26
N ASP A 71 4.55 13.69 -7.59
CA ASP A 71 5.11 14.59 -6.59
C ASP A 71 4.00 15.11 -5.67
N GLU A 72 3.87 14.51 -4.49
CA GLU A 72 2.85 14.83 -3.49
C GLU A 72 2.95 16.26 -2.98
N ARG A 73 4.12 16.88 -3.03
CA ARG A 73 4.33 18.25 -2.56
C ARG A 73 3.45 19.27 -3.29
N GLN A 74 3.17 19.02 -4.56
CA GLN A 74 2.31 19.89 -5.38
C GLN A 74 0.84 19.87 -4.93
N THR A 75 0.41 18.80 -4.29
CA THR A 75 -0.99 18.60 -3.89
C THR A 75 -1.17 18.37 -2.40
N GLU A 76 -0.11 18.46 -1.62
CA GLU A 76 -0.09 18.17 -0.19
C GLU A 76 -1.23 18.84 0.58
N LYS A 77 -1.52 20.13 0.32
CA LYS A 77 -2.62 20.86 0.96
C LYS A 77 -3.99 20.18 0.78
N PHE A 78 -4.16 19.43 -0.32
CA PHE A 78 -5.40 18.68 -0.60
C PHE A 78 -5.30 17.24 -0.07
N ASP A 79 -4.13 16.62 -0.17
CA ASP A 79 -3.90 15.26 0.35
C ASP A 79 -4.07 15.22 1.88
N ARG A 80 -3.74 16.31 2.58
CA ARG A 80 -3.94 16.46 4.03
C ARG A 80 -5.39 16.22 4.49
N TYR A 81 -6.41 16.43 3.65
CA TYR A 81 -7.80 16.13 4.01
C TYR A 81 -8.01 14.63 4.27
N VAL A 82 -7.44 13.78 3.44
CA VAL A 82 -7.55 12.32 3.62
C VAL A 82 -6.57 11.80 4.65
N TRP A 83 -5.36 12.35 4.74
CA TRP A 83 -4.38 12.00 5.76
C TRP A 83 -4.90 12.29 7.17
N LYS A 84 -5.41 13.49 7.42
CA LYS A 84 -6.02 13.85 8.71
C LYS A 84 -7.25 13.01 9.03
N ALA A 85 -8.07 12.66 8.03
CA ALA A 85 -9.22 11.80 8.26
C ALA A 85 -8.77 10.37 8.65
N ARG A 86 -7.71 9.84 8.05
CA ARG A 86 -7.11 8.55 8.41
C ARG A 86 -6.51 8.58 9.82
N ILE A 87 -5.75 9.62 10.15
CA ILE A 87 -5.21 9.77 11.50
C ILE A 87 -6.33 9.78 12.55
N LYS A 88 -7.45 10.46 12.31
CA LYS A 88 -8.63 10.40 13.20
C LYS A 88 -9.19 9.00 13.34
N ASN A 89 -9.12 8.17 12.30
CA ASN A 89 -9.55 6.77 12.40
C ASN A 89 -8.53 5.94 13.22
N ILE A 90 -7.24 6.15 13.03
CA ILE A 90 -6.17 5.53 13.84
C ILE A 90 -6.35 5.90 15.31
N GLN A 91 -6.65 7.18 15.60
CA GLN A 91 -6.85 7.68 16.97
C GLN A 91 -8.03 7.05 17.72
N LYS A 92 -8.97 6.40 17.03
CA LYS A 92 -10.02 5.59 17.68
C LYS A 92 -9.47 4.35 18.39
N PHE A 93 -8.30 3.89 17.99
CA PHE A 93 -7.64 2.70 18.52
C PHE A 93 -6.40 3.06 19.34
N LYS A 94 -5.61 4.02 18.86
CA LYS A 94 -4.39 4.52 19.47
C LYS A 94 -4.41 6.04 19.39
N SER A 95 -4.63 6.70 20.52
CA SER A 95 -4.81 8.16 20.59
C SER A 95 -3.51 8.95 20.39
N ASN A 96 -2.37 8.36 20.78
CA ASN A 96 -1.00 8.87 20.70
C ASN A 96 0.00 7.71 20.78
N GLY A 97 1.28 8.00 20.89
CA GLY A 97 2.36 7.02 21.04
C GLY A 97 3.34 7.07 19.90
N GLU A 98 4.16 6.03 19.78
CA GLU A 98 5.19 5.88 18.75
C GLU A 98 4.56 5.41 17.44
N PHE A 99 4.76 6.18 16.37
CA PHE A 99 4.17 5.95 15.06
C PHE A 99 5.26 5.72 14.03
N LEU A 100 5.20 4.61 13.29
CA LEU A 100 6.08 4.32 12.18
C LEU A 100 5.29 4.37 10.85
N ASP A 101 5.81 5.11 9.87
CA ASP A 101 5.32 5.06 8.49
C ASP A 101 6.40 4.45 7.59
N VAL A 102 6.13 3.27 7.06
CA VAL A 102 7.02 2.56 6.13
C VAL A 102 6.69 3.03 4.71
N GLY A 103 7.69 3.55 3.98
CA GLY A 103 7.50 4.22 2.70
C GLY A 103 6.91 5.62 2.88
N CYS A 104 7.48 6.41 3.79
CA CYS A 104 6.91 7.70 4.18
C CYS A 104 7.04 8.82 3.12
N SER A 105 7.68 8.56 1.97
CA SER A 105 7.87 9.49 0.87
C SER A 105 8.42 10.86 1.38
N PHE A 106 7.85 11.96 0.95
CA PHE A 106 8.20 13.33 1.38
C PHE A 106 7.72 13.69 2.80
N GLY A 107 7.17 12.74 3.55
CA GLY A 107 6.76 12.90 4.95
C GLY A 107 5.44 13.64 5.17
N GLY A 108 4.62 13.85 4.14
CA GLY A 108 3.36 14.60 4.28
C GLY A 108 2.35 13.94 5.23
N PHE A 109 2.17 12.61 5.13
CA PHE A 109 1.31 11.86 6.04
C PHE A 109 1.90 11.79 7.45
N LEU A 110 3.21 11.56 7.53
CA LEU A 110 3.94 11.50 8.81
C LEU A 110 3.84 12.83 9.58
N ASN A 111 3.95 13.96 8.87
CA ASN A 111 3.75 15.28 9.45
C ASN A 111 2.33 15.47 10.02
N CYS A 112 1.30 14.94 9.34
CA CYS A 112 -0.06 14.95 9.86
C CYS A 112 -0.22 14.10 11.13
N ALA A 113 0.51 12.99 11.26
CA ALA A 113 0.54 12.19 12.47
C ALA A 113 1.23 12.93 13.64
N GLN A 114 2.35 13.61 13.35
CA GLN A 114 3.05 14.44 14.33
C GLN A 114 2.17 15.59 14.86
N GLU A 115 1.48 16.30 13.95
CA GLU A 115 0.51 17.35 14.34
C GLU A 115 -0.64 16.82 15.20
N ALA A 116 -0.97 15.55 15.07
CA ALA A 116 -2.02 14.89 15.85
C ALA A 116 -1.52 14.36 17.21
N GLY A 117 -0.24 14.56 17.55
CA GLY A 117 0.34 14.21 18.86
C GLY A 117 1.11 12.91 18.92
N PHE A 118 1.36 12.23 17.78
CA PHE A 118 2.22 11.05 17.73
C PHE A 118 3.71 11.44 17.71
N GLN A 119 4.56 10.59 18.30
CA GLN A 119 6.00 10.60 18.09
C GLN A 119 6.28 9.81 16.80
N VAL A 120 6.79 10.49 15.77
CA VAL A 120 6.83 9.92 14.44
C VAL A 120 8.21 9.48 14.01
N THR A 121 8.27 8.35 13.32
CA THR A 121 9.44 7.82 12.64
C THR A 121 9.04 7.39 11.24
N GLY A 122 9.85 7.69 10.23
CA GLY A 122 9.67 7.23 8.85
C GLY A 122 10.78 6.29 8.43
N VAL A 123 10.48 5.40 7.48
CA VAL A 123 11.47 4.66 6.67
C VAL A 123 11.16 4.93 5.21
N GLU A 124 12.17 5.34 4.43
CA GLU A 124 12.01 5.66 3.02
C GLU A 124 13.24 5.18 2.23
N ILE A 125 13.01 4.43 1.15
CA ILE A 125 14.07 3.86 0.32
C ILE A 125 14.77 4.92 -0.52
N SER A 126 14.03 5.94 -0.98
CA SER A 126 14.58 7.04 -1.78
C SER A 126 15.31 8.05 -0.92
N SER A 127 16.61 8.22 -1.15
CA SER A 127 17.39 9.26 -0.49
C SER A 127 16.84 10.65 -0.78
N TYR A 128 16.39 10.90 -2.01
CA TYR A 128 15.79 12.17 -2.42
C TYR A 128 14.55 12.53 -1.59
N SER A 129 13.59 11.59 -1.46
CA SER A 129 12.37 11.82 -0.69
C SER A 129 12.66 11.90 0.81
N ALA A 130 13.53 11.02 1.32
CA ALA A 130 13.92 10.99 2.72
C ALA A 130 14.58 12.30 3.18
N GLU A 131 15.48 12.89 2.36
CA GLU A 131 16.12 14.17 2.68
C GLU A 131 15.10 15.33 2.74
N VAL A 132 14.10 15.33 1.86
CA VAL A 132 12.99 16.30 1.95
C VAL A 132 12.21 16.11 3.25
N ALA A 133 11.88 14.89 3.62
CA ALA A 133 11.17 14.62 4.87
C ALA A 133 12.00 15.03 6.11
N LYS A 134 13.31 14.74 6.12
CA LYS A 134 14.25 15.17 7.19
C LYS A 134 14.33 16.70 7.29
N SER A 135 14.35 17.40 6.15
CA SER A 135 14.39 18.89 6.13
C SER A 135 13.16 19.54 6.76
N ARG A 136 12.05 18.77 6.91
CA ARG A 136 10.82 19.17 7.62
C ARG A 136 10.89 18.92 9.13
N GLY A 137 12.04 18.46 9.65
CA GLY A 137 12.21 18.10 11.05
C GLY A 137 11.66 16.73 11.45
N LEU A 138 11.38 15.86 10.48
CA LEU A 138 10.90 14.50 10.74
C LEU A 138 12.08 13.54 10.95
N LYS A 139 11.93 12.59 11.86
CA LYS A 139 12.88 11.49 12.05
C LYS A 139 12.66 10.45 10.94
N VAL A 140 13.59 10.34 9.98
CA VAL A 140 13.48 9.41 8.85
C VAL A 140 14.78 8.62 8.67
N TYR A 141 14.64 7.31 8.57
CA TYR A 141 15.71 6.41 8.16
C TYR A 141 15.66 6.22 6.64
N THR A 142 16.81 6.35 5.98
CA THR A 142 16.93 6.13 4.53
C THR A 142 17.43 4.72 4.27
N GLY A 143 16.72 3.96 3.46
CA GLY A 143 17.08 2.59 3.07
C GLY A 143 15.88 1.65 2.96
N GLU A 144 16.16 0.41 2.61
CA GLU A 144 15.14 -0.65 2.60
C GLU A 144 14.65 -0.94 4.02
N PHE A 145 13.37 -1.19 4.16
CA PHE A 145 12.76 -1.43 5.48
C PHE A 145 13.42 -2.58 6.25
N LEU A 146 13.84 -3.63 5.55
CA LEU A 146 14.51 -4.78 6.19
C LEU A 146 15.88 -4.43 6.77
N ASP A 147 16.61 -3.49 6.16
CA ASP A 147 17.99 -3.14 6.55
C ASP A 147 18.04 -2.10 7.68
N VAL A 148 16.94 -1.39 7.95
CA VAL A 148 16.89 -0.39 9.03
C VAL A 148 16.77 -1.08 10.39
N ASP A 149 17.68 -0.81 11.30
CA ASP A 149 17.56 -1.29 12.69
C ASP A 149 16.52 -0.47 13.47
N LEU A 150 15.47 -1.14 13.93
CA LEU A 150 14.35 -0.55 14.66
C LEU A 150 14.12 -1.33 15.95
N PRO A 151 13.83 -0.63 17.08
CA PRO A 151 13.67 -1.26 18.37
C PRO A 151 12.45 -2.20 18.43
N GLU A 152 12.61 -3.32 19.14
CA GLU A 152 11.54 -4.29 19.34
C GLU A 152 10.45 -3.77 20.29
N ASN A 153 9.20 -4.15 20.06
CA ASN A 153 8.03 -3.78 20.87
C ASN A 153 7.98 -2.28 21.18
N PHE A 154 8.26 -1.45 20.20
CA PHE A 154 8.43 -0.02 20.41
C PHE A 154 7.29 0.80 19.83
N PHE A 155 6.79 0.45 18.65
CA PHE A 155 5.76 1.24 17.97
C PHE A 155 4.35 0.88 18.45
N ASP A 156 3.53 1.89 18.67
CA ASP A 156 2.10 1.77 18.96
C ASP A 156 1.28 1.63 17.68
N VAL A 157 1.77 2.25 16.60
CA VAL A 157 1.14 2.24 15.26
C VAL A 157 2.21 2.05 14.19
N ILE A 158 1.95 1.15 13.24
CA ILE A 158 2.75 1.03 12.01
C ILE A 158 1.81 1.16 10.81
N THR A 159 2.21 1.94 9.80
CA THR A 159 1.46 2.11 8.56
C THR A 159 2.29 1.72 7.33
N LEU A 160 1.63 1.03 6.39
CA LEU A 160 2.10 0.73 5.04
C LEU A 160 1.01 1.13 4.06
N VAL A 161 1.16 2.31 3.44
CA VAL A 161 0.14 2.88 2.54
C VAL A 161 0.65 2.81 1.11
N GLU A 162 0.12 1.87 0.30
CA GLU A 162 0.60 1.57 -1.06
C GLU A 162 2.11 1.20 -1.05
N VAL A 163 2.50 0.30 -0.15
CA VAL A 163 3.90 -0.12 0.05
C VAL A 163 4.04 -1.65 0.04
N ILE A 164 3.11 -2.38 0.65
CA ILE A 164 3.26 -3.82 0.85
C ILE A 164 3.41 -4.60 -0.46
N GLU A 165 2.84 -4.11 -1.55
CA GLU A 165 2.95 -4.67 -2.89
C GLU A 165 4.33 -4.56 -3.50
N HIS A 166 5.14 -3.61 -3.04
CA HIS A 166 6.50 -3.34 -3.52
C HIS A 166 7.58 -4.15 -2.78
N LEU A 167 7.21 -4.81 -1.67
CA LEU A 167 8.17 -5.49 -0.82
C LEU A 167 8.45 -6.91 -1.33
N SER A 168 9.74 -7.23 -1.57
CA SER A 168 10.15 -8.48 -2.22
C SER A 168 10.10 -9.71 -1.32
N SER A 169 10.21 -9.53 0.00
CA SER A 169 10.33 -10.60 1.01
C SER A 169 9.22 -10.51 2.06
N PRO A 170 7.94 -10.83 1.70
CA PRO A 170 6.80 -10.61 2.59
C PRO A 170 6.94 -11.29 3.96
N GLU A 171 7.53 -12.48 4.04
CA GLU A 171 7.71 -13.20 5.30
C GLU A 171 8.58 -12.42 6.28
N GLN A 172 9.79 -12.03 5.86
CA GLN A 172 10.70 -11.23 6.68
C GLN A 172 10.09 -9.88 7.07
N ILE A 173 9.29 -9.29 6.16
CA ILE A 173 8.58 -8.04 6.42
C ILE A 173 7.57 -8.23 7.56
N PHE A 174 6.69 -9.25 7.49
CA PHE A 174 5.69 -9.47 8.54
C PHE A 174 6.30 -9.91 9.85
N GLU A 175 7.40 -10.68 9.83
CA GLU A 175 8.20 -11.00 11.02
C GLU A 175 8.74 -9.73 11.67
N LYS A 176 9.36 -8.84 10.88
CA LYS A 176 9.89 -7.57 11.38
C LYS A 176 8.77 -6.67 11.90
N LEU A 177 7.66 -6.52 11.18
CA LEU A 177 6.51 -5.74 11.63
C LEU A 177 5.99 -6.23 12.98
N ASN A 178 5.84 -7.55 13.15
CA ASN A 178 5.42 -8.12 14.43
C ASN A 178 6.46 -7.84 15.53
N ARG A 179 7.76 -8.04 15.26
CA ARG A 179 8.83 -7.84 16.24
C ARG A 179 8.87 -6.41 16.77
N ILE A 180 8.75 -5.39 15.92
CA ILE A 180 8.90 -3.98 16.29
C ILE A 180 7.60 -3.34 16.82
N LEU A 181 6.42 -3.91 16.51
CA LEU A 181 5.14 -3.44 17.03
C LEU A 181 4.95 -3.90 18.47
N LYS A 182 4.42 -3.06 19.35
CA LYS A 182 4.05 -3.43 20.73
C LYS A 182 2.92 -4.47 20.73
N PRO A 183 2.83 -5.33 21.76
CA PRO A 183 1.61 -6.11 22.00
C PRO A 183 0.38 -5.20 22.01
N GLY A 184 -0.71 -5.62 21.35
CA GLY A 184 -1.89 -4.79 21.12
C GLY A 184 -1.67 -3.58 20.20
N GLY A 185 -0.48 -3.38 19.63
CA GLY A 185 -0.18 -2.30 18.67
C GLY A 185 -0.94 -2.45 17.36
N LEU A 186 -1.17 -1.36 16.69
CA LEU A 186 -1.96 -1.27 15.44
C LEU A 186 -1.07 -1.33 14.20
N LEU A 187 -1.37 -2.25 13.31
CA LEU A 187 -0.83 -2.30 11.94
C LEU A 187 -1.90 -1.88 10.95
N LEU A 188 -1.61 -0.85 10.13
CA LEU A 188 -2.46 -0.41 9.03
C LEU A 188 -1.79 -0.73 7.69
N ILE A 189 -2.50 -1.46 6.82
CA ILE A 189 -2.07 -1.74 5.45
C ILE A 189 -3.12 -1.23 4.48
N GLN A 190 -2.71 -0.37 3.53
CA GLN A 190 -3.52 -0.03 2.36
C GLN A 190 -2.85 -0.59 1.11
N THR A 191 -3.64 -1.26 0.27
CA THR A 191 -3.21 -1.75 -1.06
C THR A 191 -4.42 -2.06 -1.94
N ALA A 192 -4.21 -2.50 -3.17
CA ALA A 192 -5.27 -3.02 -4.01
C ALA A 192 -5.80 -4.36 -3.51
N ASN A 193 -7.07 -4.65 -3.82
CA ASN A 193 -7.73 -5.92 -3.52
C ASN A 193 -8.04 -6.67 -4.82
N PHE A 194 -7.26 -7.68 -5.13
CA PHE A 194 -7.40 -8.47 -6.35
C PHE A 194 -8.57 -9.46 -6.35
N GLU A 195 -9.34 -9.55 -5.25
CA GLU A 195 -10.67 -10.21 -5.21
C GLU A 195 -11.79 -9.27 -5.65
N GLY A 196 -11.55 -7.98 -5.84
CA GLY A 196 -12.55 -7.00 -6.26
C GLY A 196 -12.94 -7.18 -7.74
N TRP A 197 -14.23 -7.01 -8.03
CA TRP A 197 -14.75 -7.13 -9.40
C TRP A 197 -14.02 -6.25 -10.41
N GLN A 198 -13.60 -5.06 -10.01
CA GLN A 198 -12.83 -4.16 -10.88
C GLN A 198 -11.52 -4.80 -11.38
N ALA A 199 -10.81 -5.54 -10.53
CA ALA A 199 -9.59 -6.24 -10.93
C ALA A 199 -9.92 -7.49 -11.76
N ILE A 200 -10.95 -8.24 -11.38
CA ILE A 200 -11.37 -9.47 -12.07
C ILE A 200 -11.85 -9.16 -13.49
N ASP A 201 -12.71 -8.15 -13.65
CA ASP A 201 -13.27 -7.77 -14.96
C ASP A 201 -12.21 -7.19 -15.89
N ALA A 202 -11.23 -6.45 -15.36
CA ALA A 202 -10.15 -5.90 -16.15
C ALA A 202 -9.10 -6.95 -16.55
N GLY A 203 -8.96 -8.04 -15.77
CA GLY A 203 -8.00 -9.10 -16.08
C GLY A 203 -6.59 -8.57 -16.30
N ALA A 204 -5.96 -8.94 -17.41
CA ALA A 204 -4.61 -8.50 -17.77
C ALA A 204 -4.47 -6.98 -17.94
N ASP A 205 -5.56 -6.28 -18.25
CA ASP A 205 -5.58 -4.82 -18.44
C ASP A 205 -5.81 -4.04 -17.14
N TYR A 206 -5.76 -4.71 -15.99
CA TYR A 206 -5.97 -4.02 -14.72
C TYR A 206 -4.82 -3.06 -14.44
N HIS A 207 -5.16 -1.79 -14.30
CA HIS A 207 -4.22 -0.66 -14.20
C HIS A 207 -3.26 -0.72 -13.01
N TYR A 208 -3.46 -1.62 -12.06
CA TYR A 208 -2.62 -1.80 -10.89
C TYR A 208 -1.45 -2.77 -11.12
N TYR A 209 -1.41 -3.44 -12.29
CA TYR A 209 -0.22 -4.16 -12.72
C TYR A 209 0.83 -3.15 -13.19
N LEU A 210 1.72 -2.78 -12.27
CA LEU A 210 2.78 -1.82 -12.50
C LEU A 210 4.15 -2.48 -12.33
N PRO A 211 5.18 -2.03 -13.06
CA PRO A 211 6.55 -2.40 -12.74
C PRO A 211 6.85 -2.05 -11.28
N GLY A 212 7.38 -2.99 -10.52
CA GLY A 212 7.66 -2.80 -9.09
C GLY A 212 6.54 -3.20 -8.13
N HIS A 213 5.35 -3.55 -8.63
CA HIS A 213 4.37 -4.27 -7.82
C HIS A 213 4.69 -5.76 -7.89
N PHE A 214 5.31 -6.30 -6.86
CA PHE A 214 5.78 -7.69 -6.85
C PHE A 214 4.70 -8.68 -6.48
N TYR A 215 3.82 -8.30 -5.52
CA TYR A 215 2.71 -9.14 -5.06
C TYR A 215 1.39 -8.40 -5.17
N TYR A 216 0.37 -9.12 -5.58
CA TYR A 216 -0.98 -8.61 -5.79
C TYR A 216 -1.92 -9.31 -4.82
N TYR A 217 -2.17 -8.66 -3.71
CA TYR A 217 -2.89 -9.23 -2.58
C TYR A 217 -4.40 -9.19 -2.78
N SER A 218 -5.08 -10.19 -2.23
CA SER A 218 -6.49 -10.15 -1.94
C SER A 218 -6.72 -9.92 -0.43
N GLN A 219 -7.95 -9.58 -0.05
CA GLN A 219 -8.32 -9.50 1.36
C GLN A 219 -8.07 -10.83 2.08
N SER A 220 -8.40 -11.95 1.44
CA SER A 220 -8.20 -13.28 2.01
C SER A 220 -6.72 -13.65 2.13
N ASN A 221 -5.87 -13.25 1.19
CA ASN A 221 -4.43 -13.45 1.30
C ASN A 221 -3.84 -12.69 2.49
N LEU A 222 -4.15 -11.38 2.59
CA LEU A 222 -3.61 -10.58 3.70
C LEU A 222 -4.10 -11.07 5.06
N LYS A 223 -5.37 -11.45 5.18
CA LYS A 223 -5.87 -12.04 6.44
C LYS A 223 -5.12 -13.30 6.86
N LYS A 224 -4.87 -14.23 5.91
CA LYS A 224 -4.09 -15.44 6.17
C LYS A 224 -2.66 -15.15 6.59
N ILE A 225 -2.01 -14.19 5.91
CA ILE A 225 -0.63 -13.78 6.25
C ILE A 225 -0.62 -13.14 7.63
N LEU A 226 -1.50 -12.19 7.90
CA LEU A 226 -1.59 -11.51 9.20
C LEU A 226 -1.79 -12.50 10.35
N ASP A 227 -2.73 -13.44 10.22
CA ASP A 227 -2.98 -14.48 11.22
C ASP A 227 -1.73 -15.33 11.48
N ARG A 228 -1.03 -15.75 10.43
CA ARG A 228 0.20 -16.54 10.54
C ARG A 228 1.32 -15.81 11.29
N PHE A 229 1.40 -14.49 11.15
CA PHE A 229 2.43 -13.67 11.82
C PHE A 229 1.93 -13.03 13.13
N GLY A 230 0.86 -13.55 13.73
CA GLY A 230 0.41 -13.14 15.05
C GLY A 230 -0.35 -11.83 15.11
N PHE A 231 -0.92 -11.39 13.99
CA PHE A 231 -1.85 -10.26 13.96
C PHE A 231 -3.29 -10.76 14.00
N LYS A 232 -4.14 -10.11 14.78
CA LYS A 232 -5.53 -10.52 15.05
C LYS A 232 -6.52 -9.42 14.67
N ASP A 233 -7.80 -9.80 14.66
CA ASP A 233 -8.97 -8.92 14.57
C ASP A 233 -8.92 -7.93 13.38
N PRO A 234 -8.64 -8.41 12.14
CA PRO A 234 -8.51 -7.51 11.01
C PRO A 234 -9.84 -6.84 10.65
N ILE A 235 -9.90 -5.52 10.84
CA ILE A 235 -10.99 -4.67 10.38
C ILE A 235 -10.66 -4.23 8.96
N THR A 236 -11.50 -4.59 7.98
CA THR A 236 -11.27 -4.24 6.58
C THR A 236 -12.28 -3.22 6.08
N TYR A 237 -11.77 -2.11 5.60
CA TYR A 237 -12.53 -1.13 4.82
C TYR A 237 -12.36 -1.43 3.34
N LEU A 238 -13.44 -1.77 2.66
CA LEU A 238 -13.46 -1.91 1.21
C LEU A 238 -13.53 -0.52 0.58
N GLY A 239 -12.57 -0.22 -0.30
CA GLY A 239 -12.37 1.12 -0.84
C GLY A 239 -11.41 1.93 0.03
N VAL A 240 -11.93 2.86 0.80
CA VAL A 240 -11.12 3.74 1.67
C VAL A 240 -11.73 3.84 3.08
N ASP A 241 -10.89 4.15 4.05
CA ASP A 241 -11.22 4.26 5.46
C ASP A 241 -11.67 5.67 5.90
N PHE A 242 -11.75 6.61 4.98
CA PHE A 242 -12.16 7.99 5.24
C PHE A 242 -13.46 8.38 4.52
N SER A 243 -14.06 9.50 4.94
CA SER A 243 -15.35 9.97 4.43
C SER A 243 -15.28 10.41 2.97
N LEU A 244 -16.45 10.36 2.28
CA LEU A 244 -16.61 10.92 0.94
C LEU A 244 -16.17 12.38 0.89
N PHE A 245 -16.51 13.17 1.92
CA PHE A 245 -16.16 14.59 1.98
C PHE A 245 -14.64 14.81 1.91
N ALA A 246 -13.85 14.07 2.70
CA ALA A 246 -12.40 14.15 2.63
C ALA A 246 -11.87 13.80 1.23
N LYS A 247 -12.45 12.76 0.58
CA LYS A 247 -12.08 12.35 -0.77
C LYS A 247 -12.41 13.43 -1.82
N LEU A 248 -13.57 14.09 -1.71
CA LEU A 248 -13.93 15.18 -2.60
C LEU A 248 -12.98 16.37 -2.44
N LEU A 249 -12.66 16.77 -1.22
CA LEU A 249 -11.72 17.86 -0.95
C LEU A 249 -10.31 17.53 -1.49
N LYS A 250 -9.81 16.29 -1.27
CA LYS A 250 -8.54 15.83 -1.87
C LYS A 250 -8.55 16.01 -3.39
N SER A 251 -9.64 15.61 -4.06
CA SER A 251 -9.73 15.60 -5.52
C SER A 251 -9.58 16.98 -6.16
N ARG A 252 -9.86 18.06 -5.42
CA ARG A 252 -9.67 19.44 -5.88
C ARG A 252 -8.22 19.72 -6.29
N GLY A 253 -7.25 19.04 -5.68
CA GLY A 253 -5.83 19.17 -6.04
C GLY A 253 -5.50 18.74 -7.47
N SER A 254 -6.36 17.94 -8.11
CA SER A 254 -6.21 17.51 -9.49
C SER A 254 -7.03 18.32 -10.50
N PHE A 255 -7.85 19.27 -10.04
CA PHE A 255 -8.74 20.06 -10.91
C PHE A 255 -7.98 21.25 -11.50
N LYS A 256 -8.09 21.38 -12.82
CA LYS A 256 -7.49 22.48 -13.59
C LYS A 256 -8.47 23.66 -13.80
N SER A 257 -9.79 23.38 -13.73
CA SER A 257 -10.84 24.36 -13.96
C SER A 257 -12.11 24.06 -13.14
N TRP A 258 -12.98 25.04 -13.01
CA TRP A 258 -14.29 24.90 -12.34
C TRP A 258 -15.20 23.86 -13.02
N ASN A 259 -15.10 23.70 -14.31
CA ASN A 259 -15.88 22.70 -15.05
C ASN A 259 -15.59 21.26 -14.63
N GLU A 260 -14.52 21.00 -13.89
CA GLU A 260 -14.14 19.65 -13.48
C GLU A 260 -14.89 19.16 -12.23
N TYR A 261 -15.66 20.00 -11.56
CA TYR A 261 -16.45 19.57 -10.39
C TYR A 261 -17.47 18.48 -10.71
N TRP A 262 -17.88 18.29 -11.98
CA TRP A 262 -18.67 17.12 -12.36
C TRP A 262 -17.99 15.79 -12.00
N LYS A 263 -16.65 15.77 -11.91
CA LYS A 263 -15.89 14.58 -11.48
C LYS A 263 -16.27 14.13 -10.07
N TRP A 264 -16.81 15.03 -9.24
CA TRP A 264 -17.32 14.68 -7.92
C TRP A 264 -18.46 13.68 -7.96
N ILE A 265 -19.28 13.71 -9.00
CA ILE A 265 -20.33 12.70 -9.22
C ILE A 265 -19.69 11.33 -9.40
N ARG A 266 -18.68 11.21 -10.27
CA ARG A 266 -17.94 9.95 -10.46
C ARG A 266 -17.26 9.47 -9.18
N ILE A 267 -16.62 10.37 -8.46
CA ILE A 267 -15.94 10.07 -7.18
C ILE A 267 -16.96 9.58 -6.15
N SER A 268 -18.14 10.23 -6.06
CA SER A 268 -19.22 9.83 -5.15
C SER A 268 -19.77 8.46 -5.52
N VAL A 269 -20.05 8.21 -6.80
CA VAL A 269 -20.52 6.91 -7.29
C VAL A 269 -19.50 5.82 -6.97
N TYR A 270 -18.20 6.07 -7.22
CA TYR A 270 -17.14 5.12 -6.89
C TYR A 270 -17.07 4.85 -5.38
N HIS A 271 -17.17 5.90 -4.55
CA HIS A 271 -17.15 5.77 -3.09
C HIS A 271 -18.32 4.91 -2.58
N TRP A 272 -19.53 5.09 -3.15
CA TRP A 272 -20.67 4.25 -2.81
C TRP A 272 -20.51 2.82 -3.32
N LYS A 273 -20.04 2.64 -4.55
CA LYS A 273 -19.73 1.31 -5.11
C LYS A 273 -18.74 0.53 -4.25
N SER A 274 -17.78 1.20 -3.61
CA SER A 274 -16.79 0.52 -2.75
C SER A 274 -17.41 -0.17 -1.53
N LYS A 275 -18.60 0.22 -1.12
CA LYS A 275 -19.36 -0.38 -0.01
C LYS A 275 -20.24 -1.56 -0.45
N LEU A 276 -20.40 -1.75 -1.75
CA LEU A 276 -21.27 -2.78 -2.31
C LEU A 276 -20.48 -4.05 -2.64
N LYS A 277 -21.16 -5.18 -2.52
CA LYS A 277 -20.65 -6.50 -2.90
C LYS A 277 -21.57 -7.16 -3.92
N LYS A 278 -20.96 -7.94 -4.83
CA LYS A 278 -21.64 -8.84 -5.75
C LYS A 278 -20.98 -10.22 -5.57
N GLN A 279 -21.76 -11.26 -5.33
CA GLN A 279 -21.26 -12.62 -5.05
C GLN A 279 -20.18 -12.63 -3.95
N ASN A 280 -20.42 -11.96 -2.83
CA ASN A 280 -19.50 -11.77 -1.70
C ASN A 280 -18.18 -11.04 -2.01
N ARG A 281 -17.97 -10.53 -3.22
CA ARG A 281 -16.78 -9.77 -3.63
C ARG A 281 -17.08 -8.28 -3.71
N PRO A 282 -16.16 -7.39 -3.29
CA PRO A 282 -16.36 -5.94 -3.41
C PRO A 282 -16.42 -5.53 -4.89
N LEU A 283 -17.19 -4.50 -5.21
CA LEU A 283 -17.26 -3.98 -6.57
C LEU A 283 -16.00 -3.22 -6.98
N THR A 284 -15.28 -2.64 -6.02
CA THR A 284 -14.02 -1.93 -6.26
C THR A 284 -12.84 -2.75 -5.77
N SER A 285 -11.64 -2.40 -6.20
CA SER A 285 -10.42 -3.14 -5.91
C SER A 285 -9.41 -2.31 -5.10
N SER A 286 -9.89 -1.65 -4.05
CA SER A 286 -9.06 -0.96 -3.05
C SER A 286 -9.47 -1.43 -1.66
N MET A 287 -8.51 -1.58 -0.75
CA MET A 287 -8.78 -1.97 0.64
C MET A 287 -7.82 -1.31 1.60
N VAL A 288 -8.31 -1.12 2.83
CA VAL A 288 -7.50 -0.72 3.98
C VAL A 288 -7.79 -1.70 5.11
N LEU A 289 -6.74 -2.31 5.66
CA LEU A 289 -6.82 -3.24 6.78
C LEU A 289 -6.20 -2.60 8.01
N TYR A 290 -6.90 -2.72 9.13
CA TYR A 290 -6.42 -2.43 10.48
C TYR A 290 -6.33 -3.76 11.21
N SER A 291 -5.18 -4.12 11.76
CA SER A 291 -4.99 -5.36 12.51
C SER A 291 -4.13 -5.09 13.73
N PHE A 292 -4.21 -5.95 14.75
CA PHE A 292 -3.53 -5.73 16.01
C PHE A 292 -2.55 -6.87 16.27
N LYS A 293 -1.35 -6.53 16.78
CA LYS A 293 -0.45 -7.58 17.29
C LYS A 293 -1.11 -8.30 18.45
N ALA A 294 -1.08 -9.62 18.42
CA ALA A 294 -1.49 -10.42 19.57
C ALA A 294 -0.65 -10.09 20.80
N ASP A 295 -1.24 -10.22 22.00
CA ASP A 295 -0.55 -10.07 23.28
C ASP A 295 0.52 -11.14 23.48
#